data_7b8c814293006e55ffd274b3f713e742
#
_entry.id   7b8c814293006e55ffd274b3f713e742
#
_cell.length_a   1.000
_cell.length_b   1.000
_cell.length_c   1.000
_cell.angle_alpha   90.00
_cell.angle_beta   90.00
_cell.angle_gamma   90.00
#
_symmetry.space_group_name_H-M   'P 1'
#
loop_
_entity.id
_entity.type
_entity.pdbx_description
1 polymer ?
#
loop_
_entity_poly.entity_id
_entity_poly.type
_entity_poly.pdbx_seq_one_letter_code
_entity_poly.pdbx_strand_id
1 'polypeptide(L)'
;MKKLLCLVAVCLVLFAAGTALAAEKIVVRVAHTIAPDSHYNKGLEHLGKLLDEATNGQIELQIFHSSQLGSERDAIEGVSMGTLEMTLVSSAPLANFTNAFLVFDLPFIIQDRQKAYAWMDGPEGRKILDSVLSKGMVGLGIWENGFRMLTNSKKPVAVPDDLKGLKIRLMENPIHVGTFKTLGAYPVPMPFGELFTALQQSTVDGQENPLIIISTSKFAEVQKYLSLTGHFY
;
A
#
# COMPACT_ATOMS: atom_id res chain seq x y z
N MET A 1 -24.63 -31.30 -58.21
CA MET A 1 -23.32 -30.72 -57.92
C MET A 1 -23.36 -29.30 -57.37
N LYS A 2 -24.04 -28.32 -58.00
CA LYS A 2 -24.09 -26.90 -57.52
C LYS A 2 -24.70 -26.74 -56.13
N LYS A 3 -25.73 -27.49 -55.75
CA LYS A 3 -26.35 -27.42 -54.40
C LYS A 3 -25.45 -27.98 -53.29
N LEU A 4 -24.61 -28.99 -53.58
CA LEU A 4 -23.67 -29.57 -52.67
C LEU A 4 -22.48 -28.65 -52.40
N LEU A 5 -22.02 -27.95 -53.44
CA LEU A 5 -20.95 -26.93 -53.34
C LEU A 5 -21.36 -25.72 -52.48
N CYS A 6 -22.62 -25.25 -52.59
CA CYS A 6 -23.16 -24.19 -51.75
C CYS A 6 -23.24 -24.59 -50.25
N LEU A 7 -23.62 -25.84 -49.98
CA LEU A 7 -23.72 -26.32 -48.60
C LEU A 7 -22.35 -26.41 -47.94
N VAL A 8 -21.34 -26.90 -48.65
CA VAL A 8 -19.93 -26.97 -48.17
C VAL A 8 -19.36 -25.58 -47.95
N ALA A 9 -19.64 -24.61 -48.83
CA ALA A 9 -19.18 -23.24 -48.67
C ALA A 9 -19.80 -22.53 -47.43
N VAL A 10 -21.10 -22.76 -47.20
CA VAL A 10 -21.80 -22.22 -46.00
C VAL A 10 -21.26 -22.85 -44.73
N CYS A 11 -20.99 -24.18 -44.69
CA CYS A 11 -20.39 -24.84 -43.51
C CYS A 11 -18.93 -24.34 -43.26
N LEU A 12 -18.15 -24.08 -44.31
CA LEU A 12 -16.80 -23.53 -44.15
C LEU A 12 -16.80 -22.10 -43.59
N VAL A 13 -17.75 -21.27 -44.00
CA VAL A 13 -17.90 -19.88 -43.46
C VAL A 13 -18.39 -19.89 -42.02
N LEU A 14 -19.28 -20.83 -41.65
CA LEU A 14 -19.71 -20.99 -40.25
C LEU A 14 -18.61 -21.56 -39.34
N PHE A 15 -17.70 -22.39 -39.87
CA PHE A 15 -16.56 -22.90 -39.11
C PHE A 15 -15.45 -21.86 -38.91
N ALA A 16 -15.29 -20.92 -39.87
CA ALA A 16 -14.34 -19.81 -39.77
C ALA A 16 -14.81 -18.70 -38.78
N ALA A 17 -16.11 -18.62 -38.49
CA ALA A 17 -16.68 -17.66 -37.53
C ALA A 17 -16.59 -18.10 -36.05
N GLY A 18 -16.17 -19.37 -35.80
CA GLY A 18 -16.28 -20.03 -34.48
C GLY A 18 -15.04 -20.06 -33.62
N THR A 19 -13.89 -19.49 -34.05
CA THR A 19 -12.67 -19.45 -33.24
C THR A 19 -12.21 -18.04 -32.96
N ALA A 20 -13.09 -17.20 -32.44
CA ALA A 20 -12.62 -16.16 -31.57
C ALA A 20 -12.15 -16.87 -30.29
N LEU A 21 -10.90 -17.34 -30.24
CA LEU A 21 -10.23 -17.69 -28.99
C LEU A 21 -10.39 -16.47 -28.09
N ALA A 22 -11.29 -16.56 -27.10
CA ALA A 22 -11.34 -15.58 -26.04
C ALA A 22 -9.90 -15.55 -25.47
N ALA A 23 -9.21 -14.45 -25.63
CA ALA A 23 -7.87 -14.29 -25.05
C ALA A 23 -7.99 -14.59 -23.57
N GLU A 24 -7.12 -15.47 -23.06
CA GLU A 24 -7.13 -15.85 -21.65
C GLU A 24 -7.01 -14.58 -20.81
N LYS A 25 -7.94 -14.40 -19.87
CA LYS A 25 -8.00 -13.19 -19.03
C LYS A 25 -6.81 -13.18 -18.09
N ILE A 26 -6.06 -12.09 -18.10
CA ILE A 26 -4.94 -11.89 -17.20
C ILE A 26 -5.48 -11.38 -15.85
N VAL A 27 -5.33 -12.17 -14.81
CA VAL A 27 -5.72 -11.80 -13.45
C VAL A 27 -4.50 -11.21 -12.73
N VAL A 28 -4.63 -9.96 -12.30
CA VAL A 28 -3.62 -9.26 -11.50
C VAL A 28 -4.13 -9.19 -10.06
N ARG A 29 -3.58 -10.02 -9.17
CA ARG A 29 -3.89 -9.95 -7.74
C ARG A 29 -3.08 -8.83 -7.11
N VAL A 30 -3.76 -7.92 -6.41
CA VAL A 30 -3.13 -6.82 -5.68
C VAL A 30 -3.47 -6.89 -4.21
N ALA A 31 -2.44 -6.88 -3.35
CA ALA A 31 -2.57 -6.93 -1.90
C ALA A 31 -2.31 -5.57 -1.26
N HIS A 32 -3.08 -5.25 -0.21
CA HIS A 32 -2.77 -4.16 0.71
C HIS A 32 -3.34 -4.44 2.11
N THR A 33 -2.84 -3.74 3.13
CA THR A 33 -3.17 -4.02 4.53
C THR A 33 -4.31 -3.18 5.09
N ILE A 34 -4.77 -2.16 4.36
CA ILE A 34 -5.72 -1.16 4.84
C ILE A 34 -7.17 -1.63 4.60
N ALA A 35 -8.12 -1.03 5.32
CA ALA A 35 -9.55 -1.35 5.24
C ALA A 35 -10.15 -1.08 3.84
N PRO A 36 -11.25 -1.76 3.47
CA PRO A 36 -11.86 -1.64 2.13
C PRO A 36 -12.48 -0.27 1.84
N ASP A 37 -12.84 0.51 2.85
CA ASP A 37 -13.36 1.87 2.70
C ASP A 37 -12.25 2.95 2.61
N SER A 38 -10.99 2.53 2.63
CA SER A 38 -9.82 3.41 2.53
C SER A 38 -9.66 4.03 1.14
N HIS A 39 -8.88 5.11 1.08
CA HIS A 39 -8.47 5.73 -0.18
C HIS A 39 -7.61 4.78 -1.04
N TYR A 40 -6.85 3.87 -0.44
CA TYR A 40 -6.08 2.85 -1.16
C TYR A 40 -6.99 1.93 -1.97
N ASN A 41 -8.00 1.35 -1.31
CA ASN A 41 -8.92 0.43 -1.97
C ASN A 41 -9.70 1.15 -3.09
N LYS A 42 -10.21 2.35 -2.81
CA LYS A 42 -10.93 3.15 -3.83
C LYS A 42 -10.06 3.50 -5.03
N GLY A 43 -8.78 3.82 -4.80
CA GLY A 43 -7.82 4.05 -5.88
C GLY A 43 -7.58 2.80 -6.71
N LEU A 44 -7.42 1.64 -6.08
CA LEU A 44 -7.26 0.36 -6.78
C LEU A 44 -8.53 -0.06 -7.54
N GLU A 45 -9.73 0.16 -6.98
CA GLU A 45 -10.99 -0.05 -7.69
C GLU A 45 -11.09 0.83 -8.96
N HIS A 46 -10.64 2.07 -8.86
CA HIS A 46 -10.59 2.97 -10.02
C HIS A 46 -9.56 2.50 -11.05
N LEU A 47 -8.36 2.10 -10.60
CA LEU A 47 -7.34 1.51 -11.47
C LEU A 47 -7.87 0.27 -12.19
N GLY A 48 -8.59 -0.62 -11.46
CA GLY A 48 -9.19 -1.81 -12.04
C GLY A 48 -10.16 -1.49 -13.19
N LYS A 49 -11.01 -0.47 -13.02
CA LYS A 49 -11.91 0.00 -14.09
C LYS A 49 -11.14 0.53 -15.31
N LEU A 50 -10.10 1.34 -15.07
CA LEU A 50 -9.28 1.87 -16.17
C LEU A 50 -8.54 0.77 -16.92
N LEU A 51 -8.05 -0.26 -16.23
CA LEU A 51 -7.40 -1.41 -16.85
C LEU A 51 -8.40 -2.24 -17.67
N ASP A 52 -9.59 -2.50 -17.14
CA ASP A 52 -10.65 -3.23 -17.85
C ASP A 52 -11.03 -2.49 -19.14
N GLU A 53 -11.27 -1.17 -19.07
CA GLU A 53 -11.58 -0.34 -20.23
C GLU A 53 -10.44 -0.29 -21.25
N ALA A 54 -9.19 -0.06 -20.79
CA ALA A 54 -8.03 0.10 -21.68
C ALA A 54 -7.63 -1.21 -22.37
N THR A 55 -7.98 -2.37 -21.78
CA THR A 55 -7.62 -3.69 -22.30
C THR A 55 -8.80 -4.45 -22.89
N ASN A 56 -9.97 -3.82 -23.03
CA ASN A 56 -11.22 -4.45 -23.46
C ASN A 56 -11.54 -5.74 -22.64
N GLY A 57 -11.40 -5.66 -21.32
CA GLY A 57 -11.69 -6.74 -20.39
C GLY A 57 -10.62 -7.84 -20.31
N GLN A 58 -9.44 -7.66 -20.92
CA GLN A 58 -8.38 -8.67 -20.89
C GLN A 58 -7.63 -8.70 -19.56
N ILE A 59 -7.56 -7.58 -18.84
CA ILE A 59 -6.90 -7.52 -17.51
C ILE A 59 -7.97 -7.31 -16.43
N GLU A 60 -7.98 -8.20 -15.45
CA GLU A 60 -8.80 -8.11 -14.25
C GLU A 60 -7.94 -7.83 -13.03
N LEU A 61 -8.24 -6.74 -12.28
CA LEU A 61 -7.60 -6.46 -11.01
C LEU A 61 -8.41 -7.07 -9.88
N GLN A 62 -7.83 -8.02 -9.14
CA GLN A 62 -8.42 -8.61 -7.93
C GLN A 62 -7.77 -8.03 -6.68
N ILE A 63 -8.55 -7.31 -5.86
CA ILE A 63 -8.05 -6.58 -4.71
C ILE A 63 -8.21 -7.42 -3.43
N PHE A 64 -7.11 -7.62 -2.72
CA PHE A 64 -7.02 -8.29 -1.42
C PHE A 64 -6.63 -7.26 -0.35
N HIS A 65 -7.64 -6.70 0.32
CA HIS A 65 -7.49 -5.69 1.36
C HIS A 65 -7.27 -6.29 2.76
N SER A 66 -7.11 -5.45 3.80
CA SER A 66 -7.12 -5.88 5.22
C SER A 66 -6.16 -7.01 5.55
N SER A 67 -4.98 -7.03 4.95
CA SER A 67 -3.96 -8.08 5.17
C SER A 67 -4.41 -9.51 4.81
N GLN A 68 -5.38 -9.68 3.90
CA GLN A 68 -5.86 -11.01 3.49
C GLN A 68 -4.76 -11.91 2.92
N LEU A 69 -3.73 -11.32 2.32
CA LEU A 69 -2.55 -12.04 1.80
C LEU A 69 -1.29 -11.80 2.64
N GLY A 70 -1.45 -11.46 3.92
CA GLY A 70 -0.33 -11.25 4.84
C GLY A 70 -0.01 -9.78 5.10
N SER A 71 1.14 -9.54 5.73
CA SER A 71 1.67 -8.21 6.03
C SER A 71 2.16 -7.49 4.77
N GLU A 72 2.52 -6.19 4.90
CA GLU A 72 3.18 -5.47 3.80
C GLU A 72 4.50 -6.13 3.39
N ARG A 73 5.25 -6.67 4.35
CA ARG A 73 6.48 -7.40 4.08
C ARG A 73 6.23 -8.67 3.26
N ASP A 74 5.24 -9.49 3.66
CA ASP A 74 4.88 -10.71 2.92
C ASP A 74 4.46 -10.37 1.48
N ALA A 75 3.69 -9.28 1.30
CA ALA A 75 3.26 -8.82 -0.02
C ALA A 75 4.45 -8.35 -0.88
N ILE A 76 5.41 -7.60 -0.32
CA ILE A 76 6.64 -7.18 -1.03
C ILE A 76 7.47 -8.41 -1.43
N GLU A 77 7.67 -9.35 -0.52
CA GLU A 77 8.38 -10.61 -0.79
C GLU A 77 7.66 -11.42 -1.87
N GLY A 78 6.31 -11.50 -1.80
CA GLY A 78 5.50 -12.18 -2.79
C GLY A 78 5.66 -11.60 -4.21
N VAL A 79 5.65 -10.27 -4.36
CA VAL A 79 5.89 -9.62 -5.65
C VAL A 79 7.32 -9.83 -6.11
N SER A 80 8.31 -9.71 -5.22
CA SER A 80 9.73 -9.92 -5.53
C SER A 80 10.01 -11.34 -6.06
N MET A 81 9.29 -12.34 -5.53
CA MET A 81 9.42 -13.76 -5.94
C MET A 81 8.47 -14.15 -7.08
N GLY A 82 7.58 -13.28 -7.53
CA GLY A 82 6.59 -13.54 -8.58
C GLY A 82 5.42 -14.44 -8.14
N THR A 83 5.16 -14.58 -6.85
CA THR A 83 4.00 -15.34 -6.31
C THR A 83 2.77 -14.45 -6.11
N LEU A 84 2.93 -13.13 -6.20
CA LEU A 84 1.90 -12.11 -6.22
C LEU A 84 2.22 -11.13 -7.35
N GLU A 85 1.20 -10.69 -8.10
CA GLU A 85 1.42 -9.85 -9.28
C GLU A 85 1.64 -8.38 -8.91
N MET A 86 0.97 -7.87 -7.86
CA MET A 86 1.02 -6.45 -7.49
C MET A 86 0.78 -6.25 -5.99
N THR A 87 1.33 -5.18 -5.44
CA THR A 87 1.02 -4.72 -4.08
C THR A 87 1.00 -3.20 -3.99
N LEU A 88 0.20 -2.67 -3.08
CA LEU A 88 0.22 -1.27 -2.65
C LEU A 88 0.61 -1.24 -1.17
N VAL A 89 1.81 -0.78 -0.89
CA VAL A 89 2.43 -0.81 0.44
C VAL A 89 3.02 0.53 0.82
N SER A 90 3.22 0.74 2.12
CA SER A 90 3.96 1.90 2.64
C SER A 90 5.42 1.87 2.20
N SER A 91 6.04 3.05 2.05
CA SER A 91 7.48 3.20 1.76
C SER A 91 8.37 2.61 2.87
N ALA A 92 7.92 2.70 4.12
CA ALA A 92 8.72 2.30 5.27
C ALA A 92 9.15 0.82 5.27
N PRO A 93 8.28 -0.18 5.03
CA PRO A 93 8.72 -1.57 4.87
C PRO A 93 9.61 -1.80 3.63
N LEU A 94 9.41 -1.06 2.53
CA LEU A 94 10.25 -1.15 1.33
C LEU A 94 11.70 -0.76 1.61
N ALA A 95 11.96 0.10 2.59
CA ALA A 95 13.30 0.48 3.01
C ALA A 95 14.16 -0.71 3.48
N ASN A 96 13.55 -1.82 3.90
CA ASN A 96 14.28 -3.06 4.23
C ASN A 96 14.76 -3.83 2.98
N PHE A 97 14.25 -3.51 1.81
CA PHE A 97 14.66 -4.11 0.52
C PHE A 97 15.62 -3.20 -0.25
N THR A 98 15.45 -1.90 -0.15
CA THR A 98 16.33 -0.89 -0.75
C THR A 98 16.33 0.40 0.06
N ASN A 99 17.52 0.92 0.38
CA ASN A 99 17.68 2.14 1.18
C ASN A 99 17.15 3.40 0.49
N ALA A 100 16.85 3.35 -0.82
CA ALA A 100 16.33 4.51 -1.54
C ALA A 100 15.03 5.07 -0.95
N PHE A 101 14.19 4.22 -0.38
CA PHE A 101 12.93 4.64 0.24
C PHE A 101 13.08 5.31 1.61
N LEU A 102 14.23 5.19 2.28
CA LEU A 102 14.48 5.83 3.59
C LEU A 102 14.30 7.35 3.57
N VAL A 103 14.43 7.99 2.40
CA VAL A 103 14.25 9.44 2.29
C VAL A 103 12.84 9.89 2.69
N PHE A 104 11.81 9.07 2.46
CA PHE A 104 10.43 9.37 2.84
C PHE A 104 10.19 9.28 4.35
N ASP A 105 11.06 8.56 5.06
CA ASP A 105 10.94 8.29 6.49
C ASP A 105 11.72 9.29 7.36
N LEU A 106 12.42 10.25 6.73
CA LEU A 106 13.13 11.30 7.48
C LEU A 106 12.11 12.24 8.14
N PRO A 107 12.23 12.47 9.48
CA PRO A 107 11.25 13.29 10.18
C PRO A 107 11.29 14.73 9.69
N PHE A 108 10.10 15.33 9.49
CA PHE A 108 9.89 16.73 9.10
C PHE A 108 10.54 17.16 7.78
N ILE A 109 11.05 16.24 6.94
CA ILE A 109 11.69 16.59 5.66
C ILE A 109 10.64 17.08 4.65
N ILE A 110 9.45 16.50 4.65
CA ILE A 110 8.33 16.91 3.81
C ILE A 110 7.38 17.78 4.64
N GLN A 111 7.25 19.05 4.25
CA GLN A 111 6.39 20.02 4.93
C GLN A 111 5.31 20.61 4.00
N ASP A 112 5.48 20.43 2.70
CA ASP A 112 4.59 20.95 1.66
C ASP A 112 4.19 19.82 0.72
N ARG A 113 2.89 19.52 0.71
CA ARG A 113 2.32 18.43 -0.08
C ARG A 113 2.50 18.63 -1.58
N GLN A 114 2.34 19.85 -2.08
CA GLN A 114 2.46 20.14 -3.51
C GLN A 114 3.90 19.98 -4.01
N LYS A 115 4.85 20.41 -3.21
CA LYS A 115 6.29 20.22 -3.50
C LYS A 115 6.64 18.74 -3.46
N ALA A 116 6.09 17.99 -2.49
CA ALA A 116 6.28 16.54 -2.41
C ALA A 116 5.76 15.83 -3.67
N TYR A 117 4.56 16.14 -4.15
CA TYR A 117 4.01 15.58 -5.39
C TYR A 117 4.91 15.88 -6.59
N ALA A 118 5.27 17.15 -6.78
CA ALA A 118 6.13 17.54 -7.90
C ALA A 118 7.48 16.81 -7.90
N TRP A 119 8.02 16.54 -6.71
CA TRP A 119 9.28 15.80 -6.56
C TRP A 119 9.08 14.29 -6.79
N MET A 120 8.02 13.69 -6.23
CA MET A 120 7.73 12.25 -6.37
C MET A 120 7.32 11.87 -7.79
N ASP A 121 6.59 12.75 -8.48
CA ASP A 121 6.19 12.53 -9.88
C ASP A 121 7.31 12.88 -10.87
N GLY A 122 8.39 13.48 -10.38
CA GLY A 122 9.53 13.90 -11.18
C GLY A 122 10.61 12.81 -11.34
N PRO A 123 11.76 13.18 -11.97
CA PRO A 123 12.87 12.26 -12.23
C PRO A 123 13.44 11.61 -10.96
N GLU A 124 13.41 12.31 -9.83
CA GLU A 124 13.95 11.79 -8.58
C GLU A 124 13.06 10.70 -7.98
N GLY A 125 11.72 10.88 -8.01
CA GLY A 125 10.78 9.83 -7.62
C GLY A 125 10.90 8.61 -8.55
N ARG A 126 11.10 8.81 -9.86
CA ARG A 126 11.36 7.72 -10.80
C ARG A 126 12.61 6.93 -10.45
N LYS A 127 13.72 7.58 -10.07
CA LYS A 127 14.95 6.90 -9.63
C LYS A 127 14.71 6.02 -8.40
N ILE A 128 13.90 6.51 -7.44
CA ILE A 128 13.54 5.74 -6.24
C ILE A 128 12.71 4.51 -6.66
N LEU A 129 11.68 4.70 -7.51
CA LEU A 129 10.88 3.59 -8.02
C LEU A 129 11.73 2.56 -8.78
N ASP A 130 12.72 3.00 -9.56
CA ASP A 130 13.61 2.10 -10.31
C ASP A 130 14.57 1.33 -9.39
N SER A 131 14.80 1.77 -8.16
CA SER A 131 15.67 1.07 -7.21
C SER A 131 15.20 -0.34 -6.84
N VAL A 132 13.91 -0.64 -7.01
CA VAL A 132 13.35 -1.98 -6.76
C VAL A 132 13.53 -2.94 -7.92
N LEU A 133 14.00 -2.50 -9.09
CA LEU A 133 14.24 -3.38 -10.26
C LEU A 133 15.22 -4.49 -9.92
N SER A 134 16.29 -4.17 -9.17
CA SER A 134 17.28 -5.16 -8.71
C SER A 134 16.71 -6.21 -7.73
N LYS A 135 15.49 -6.01 -7.26
CA LYS A 135 14.76 -6.88 -6.33
C LYS A 135 13.64 -7.67 -7.03
N GLY A 136 13.63 -7.71 -8.37
CA GLY A 136 12.61 -8.41 -9.15
C GLY A 136 11.25 -7.70 -9.21
N MET A 137 11.21 -6.42 -8.86
CA MET A 137 9.97 -5.63 -8.80
C MET A 137 10.04 -4.45 -9.77
N VAL A 138 8.88 -3.97 -10.23
CA VAL A 138 8.74 -2.73 -11.02
C VAL A 138 7.94 -1.73 -10.21
N GLY A 139 8.56 -0.59 -9.87
CA GLY A 139 7.85 0.52 -9.20
C GLY A 139 6.96 1.24 -10.21
N LEU A 140 5.64 1.18 -10.03
CA LEU A 140 4.66 1.79 -10.94
C LEU A 140 4.39 3.26 -10.63
N GLY A 141 4.32 3.62 -9.34
CA GLY A 141 4.03 4.98 -8.91
C GLY A 141 4.09 5.13 -7.39
N ILE A 142 4.05 6.37 -6.94
CA ILE A 142 4.00 6.72 -5.52
C ILE A 142 2.64 7.36 -5.24
N TRP A 143 1.89 6.80 -4.28
CA TRP A 143 0.60 7.33 -3.85
C TRP A 143 0.74 7.97 -2.47
N GLU A 144 -0.03 9.02 -2.22
CA GLU A 144 0.00 9.68 -0.92
C GLU A 144 -0.60 8.78 0.17
N ASN A 145 0.14 8.57 1.26
CA ASN A 145 -0.39 8.06 2.52
C ASN A 145 -0.89 9.21 3.41
N GLY A 146 -0.11 10.28 3.51
CA GLY A 146 -0.43 11.51 4.24
C GLY A 146 0.45 11.72 5.48
N PHE A 147 0.38 12.94 6.02
CA PHE A 147 1.09 13.29 7.25
C PHE A 147 0.65 12.44 8.43
N ARG A 148 1.62 11.88 9.15
CA ARG A 148 1.40 10.94 10.23
C ARG A 148 1.22 11.67 11.55
N MET A 149 0.19 11.28 12.29
CA MET A 149 -0.23 11.81 13.58
C MET A 149 -0.12 10.74 14.64
N LEU A 150 0.13 11.13 15.88
CA LEU A 150 0.26 10.22 17.01
C LEU A 150 -1.08 10.01 17.71
N THR A 151 -1.44 8.76 18.05
CA THR A 151 -2.49 8.47 19.03
C THR A 151 -1.94 7.66 20.19
N ASN A 152 -2.53 7.80 21.37
CA ASN A 152 -2.24 6.96 22.53
C ASN A 152 -3.39 6.94 23.54
N SER A 153 -3.37 6.00 24.50
CA SER A 153 -4.40 5.86 25.53
C SER A 153 -3.95 6.30 26.93
N LYS A 154 -2.73 6.83 27.09
CA LYS A 154 -2.17 7.16 28.42
C LYS A 154 -2.32 8.63 28.79
N LYS A 155 -1.85 9.55 27.92
CA LYS A 155 -1.78 10.98 28.22
C LYS A 155 -1.77 11.83 26.95
N PRO A 156 -2.15 13.12 27.03
CA PRO A 156 -1.88 14.05 25.94
C PRO A 156 -0.38 14.14 25.64
N VAL A 157 -0.02 14.32 24.36
CA VAL A 157 1.36 14.57 23.91
C VAL A 157 1.37 15.92 23.21
N ALA A 158 1.92 16.93 23.85
CA ALA A 158 2.04 18.31 23.35
C ALA A 158 3.47 18.68 23.00
N VAL A 159 4.44 18.10 23.68
CA VAL A 159 5.88 18.31 23.47
C VAL A 159 6.61 16.96 23.37
N PRO A 160 7.81 16.93 22.78
CA PRO A 160 8.57 15.67 22.63
C PRO A 160 8.78 14.90 23.94
N ASP A 161 8.98 15.62 25.04
CA ASP A 161 9.18 15.01 26.37
C ASP A 161 7.99 14.20 26.88
N ASP A 162 6.79 14.47 26.36
CA ASP A 162 5.60 13.69 26.69
C ASP A 162 5.64 12.27 26.10
N LEU A 163 6.49 12.01 25.11
CA LEU A 163 6.68 10.68 24.55
C LEU A 163 7.45 9.73 25.47
N LYS A 164 8.18 10.26 26.45
CA LYS A 164 9.02 9.46 27.35
C LYS A 164 8.21 8.37 28.05
N GLY A 165 8.69 7.14 27.88
CA GLY A 165 8.11 5.94 28.50
C GLY A 165 6.89 5.35 27.80
N LEU A 166 6.34 5.98 26.76
CA LEU A 166 5.23 5.43 25.99
C LEU A 166 5.72 4.31 25.05
N LYS A 167 5.02 3.18 25.05
CA LYS A 167 5.21 2.11 24.08
C LYS A 167 4.45 2.47 22.82
N ILE A 168 5.16 2.87 21.78
CA ILE A 168 4.56 3.30 20.52
C ILE A 168 4.81 2.26 19.44
N ARG A 169 3.72 1.72 18.88
CA ARG A 169 3.84 0.87 17.69
C ARG A 169 4.28 1.73 16.51
N LEU A 170 5.23 1.20 15.76
CA LEU A 170 5.76 1.79 14.54
C LEU A 170 5.74 0.78 13.39
N MET A 171 5.89 1.25 12.17
CA MET A 171 6.23 0.38 11.05
C MET A 171 7.65 -0.19 11.23
N GLU A 172 7.94 -1.31 10.59
CA GLU A 172 9.23 -1.99 10.61
C GLU A 172 10.27 -1.21 9.78
N ASN A 173 10.73 -0.09 10.35
CA ASN A 173 11.64 0.85 9.69
C ASN A 173 12.66 1.40 10.68
N PRO A 174 13.97 1.37 10.37
CA PRO A 174 15.02 1.79 11.27
C PRO A 174 14.98 3.30 11.60
N ILE A 175 14.54 4.15 10.66
CA ILE A 175 14.41 5.60 10.89
C ILE A 175 13.28 5.87 11.88
N HIS A 176 12.10 5.25 11.70
CA HIS A 176 10.98 5.38 12.63
C HIS A 176 11.38 4.95 14.05
N VAL A 177 12.00 3.77 14.16
CA VAL A 177 12.48 3.24 15.45
C VAL A 177 13.52 4.18 16.08
N GLY A 178 14.50 4.63 15.32
CA GLY A 178 15.54 5.57 15.78
C GLY A 178 14.97 6.89 16.25
N THR A 179 14.04 7.47 15.50
CA THR A 179 13.37 8.74 15.83
C THR A 179 12.63 8.65 17.17
N PHE A 180 11.74 7.68 17.32
CA PHE A 180 10.96 7.56 18.56
C PHE A 180 11.81 7.15 19.77
N LYS A 181 12.85 6.34 19.57
CA LYS A 181 13.83 6.04 20.61
C LYS A 181 14.57 7.29 21.08
N THR A 182 14.98 8.15 20.16
CA THR A 182 15.66 9.43 20.48
C THR A 182 14.74 10.37 21.25
N LEU A 183 13.43 10.34 20.97
CA LEU A 183 12.41 11.09 21.70
C LEU A 183 12.02 10.47 23.06
N GLY A 184 12.68 9.36 23.47
CA GLY A 184 12.48 8.70 24.75
C GLY A 184 11.28 7.76 24.85
N ALA A 185 10.60 7.49 23.74
CA ALA A 185 9.58 6.43 23.66
C ALA A 185 10.20 5.03 23.63
N TYR A 186 9.39 4.01 23.89
CA TYR A 186 9.70 2.61 23.62
C TYR A 186 9.09 2.20 22.27
N PRO A 187 9.88 2.19 21.18
CA PRO A 187 9.39 1.79 19.86
C PRO A 187 9.12 0.29 19.82
N VAL A 188 7.96 -0.09 19.28
CA VAL A 188 7.54 -1.49 19.07
C VAL A 188 7.21 -1.69 17.60
N PRO A 189 8.19 -2.10 16.76
CA PRO A 189 7.93 -2.44 15.37
C PRO A 189 6.95 -3.61 15.28
N MET A 190 5.92 -3.47 14.42
CA MET A 190 4.85 -4.46 14.32
C MET A 190 4.10 -4.31 12.98
N PRO A 191 3.72 -5.41 12.30
CA PRO A 191 2.84 -5.39 11.16
C PRO A 191 1.50 -4.68 11.43
N PHE A 192 0.94 -4.04 10.41
CA PHE A 192 -0.30 -3.25 10.58
C PHE A 192 -1.50 -4.12 10.98
N GLY A 193 -1.60 -5.34 10.45
CA GLY A 193 -2.71 -6.26 10.75
C GLY A 193 -2.84 -6.65 12.23
N GLU A 194 -1.76 -6.52 13.01
CA GLU A 194 -1.75 -6.84 14.45
C GLU A 194 -2.12 -5.62 15.33
N LEU A 195 -2.08 -4.42 14.74
CA LEU A 195 -2.09 -3.16 15.49
C LEU A 195 -3.37 -2.94 16.30
N PHE A 196 -4.55 -3.14 15.70
CA PHE A 196 -5.81 -2.89 16.41
C PHE A 196 -5.91 -3.74 17.69
N THR A 197 -5.59 -5.02 17.58
CA THR A 197 -5.59 -5.95 18.73
C THR A 197 -4.54 -5.55 19.78
N ALA A 198 -3.34 -5.15 19.35
CA ALA A 198 -2.29 -4.70 20.26
C ALA A 198 -2.69 -3.43 21.04
N LEU A 199 -3.38 -2.48 20.40
CA LEU A 199 -3.93 -1.28 21.04
C LEU A 199 -5.06 -1.65 22.01
N GLN A 200 -5.99 -2.51 21.57
CA GLN A 200 -7.13 -2.95 22.40
C GLN A 200 -6.67 -3.68 23.65
N GLN A 201 -5.66 -4.53 23.54
CA GLN A 201 -5.07 -5.27 24.65
C GLN A 201 -4.05 -4.46 25.47
N SER A 202 -3.80 -3.19 25.08
CA SER A 202 -2.77 -2.34 25.73
C SER A 202 -1.36 -2.95 25.72
N THR A 203 -1.04 -3.80 24.76
CA THR A 203 0.32 -4.32 24.53
C THR A 203 1.23 -3.15 24.11
N VAL A 204 0.69 -2.21 23.35
CA VAL A 204 1.28 -0.90 23.07
C VAL A 204 0.35 0.20 23.59
N ASP A 205 0.94 1.35 23.95
CA ASP A 205 0.18 2.49 24.49
C ASP A 205 -0.41 3.36 23.35
N GLY A 206 0.24 3.34 22.21
CA GLY A 206 -0.14 4.19 21.07
C GLY A 206 0.48 3.74 19.76
N GLN A 207 0.17 4.51 18.74
CA GLN A 207 0.63 4.31 17.36
C GLN A 207 0.69 5.66 16.63
N GLU A 208 1.20 5.67 15.41
CA GLU A 208 1.21 6.82 14.52
C GLU A 208 0.80 6.38 13.11
N ASN A 209 -0.07 7.15 12.50
CA ASN A 209 -0.60 6.96 11.14
C ASN A 209 -1.24 8.26 10.63
N PRO A 210 -1.49 8.40 9.32
CA PRO A 210 -2.32 9.47 8.80
C PRO A 210 -3.74 9.45 9.35
N LEU A 211 -4.38 10.62 9.45
CA LEU A 211 -5.72 10.76 10.02
C LEU A 211 -6.76 9.87 9.32
N ILE A 212 -6.64 9.72 7.99
CA ILE A 212 -7.56 8.87 7.23
C ILE A 212 -7.43 7.40 7.65
N ILE A 213 -6.22 6.92 7.90
CA ILE A 213 -5.97 5.55 8.37
C ILE A 213 -6.47 5.39 9.80
N ILE A 214 -6.22 6.35 10.69
CA ILE A 214 -6.73 6.34 12.07
C ILE A 214 -8.26 6.22 12.08
N SER A 215 -8.93 6.95 11.18
CA SER A 215 -10.39 6.96 11.06
C SER A 215 -10.93 5.64 10.49
N THR A 216 -10.45 5.22 9.31
CA THR A 216 -10.97 4.02 8.62
C THR A 216 -10.61 2.72 9.35
N SER A 217 -9.51 2.71 10.12
CA SER A 217 -9.13 1.58 10.99
C SER A 217 -9.77 1.65 12.38
N LYS A 218 -10.65 2.64 12.63
CA LYS A 218 -11.41 2.80 13.89
C LYS A 218 -10.54 2.89 15.15
N PHE A 219 -9.33 3.43 15.03
CA PHE A 219 -8.44 3.54 16.19
C PHE A 219 -8.99 4.43 17.30
N ALA A 220 -9.94 5.32 17.00
CA ALA A 220 -10.67 6.10 18.00
C ALA A 220 -11.45 5.23 19.01
N GLU A 221 -11.79 3.98 18.67
CA GLU A 221 -12.46 3.06 19.61
C GLU A 221 -11.51 2.53 20.69
N VAL A 222 -10.19 2.53 20.42
CA VAL A 222 -9.16 1.94 21.29
C VAL A 222 -8.06 2.94 21.70
N GLN A 223 -8.18 4.23 21.30
CA GLN A 223 -7.23 5.30 21.59
C GLN A 223 -7.94 6.54 22.12
N LYS A 224 -7.41 7.16 23.18
CA LYS A 224 -8.07 8.29 23.88
C LYS A 224 -7.57 9.66 23.42
N TYR A 225 -6.32 9.76 23.02
CA TYR A 225 -5.67 11.03 22.71
C TYR A 225 -5.12 11.01 21.28
N LEU A 226 -5.28 12.11 20.57
CA LEU A 226 -4.71 12.37 19.25
C LEU A 226 -3.85 13.62 19.33
N SER A 227 -2.62 13.55 18.83
CA SER A 227 -1.69 14.67 18.71
C SER A 227 -1.33 14.89 17.24
N LEU A 228 -1.55 16.10 16.73
CA LEU A 228 -1.31 16.47 15.34
C LEU A 228 0.17 16.77 15.13
N THR A 229 1.00 15.75 15.17
CA THR A 229 2.45 15.86 15.17
C THR A 229 3.06 16.11 13.80
N GLY A 230 2.49 15.53 12.73
CA GLY A 230 2.97 15.70 11.35
C GLY A 230 4.43 15.33 11.14
N HIS A 231 4.95 14.38 11.90
CA HIS A 231 6.37 14.09 12.03
C HIS A 231 6.96 13.30 10.85
N PHE A 232 6.13 12.54 10.13
CA PHE A 232 6.46 11.84 8.89
C PHE A 232 5.37 12.09 7.83
N TYR A 233 5.70 11.77 6.57
CA TYR A 233 4.77 11.90 5.44
C TYR A 233 4.59 10.60 4.67
#